data_65d8e0747cef153a039b47f26b9146b4
#
_entry.id   65d8e0747cef153a039b47f26b9146b4
#
_cell.length_a   1.000
_cell.length_b   1.000
_cell.length_c   1.000
_cell.angle_alpha   90.00
_cell.angle_beta   90.00
_cell.angle_gamma   90.00
#
_symmetry.space_group_name_H-M   'P 1'
#
loop_
_entity.id
_entity.type
_entity.pdbx_description
1 polymer ?
#
loop_
_entity_poly.entity_id
_entity_poly.type
_entity_poly.pdbx_seq_one_letter_code
_entity_poly.pdbx_strand_id
1 'polypeptide(L)'
;MGKKFFVKIVTDPDVDLRKCIVGLACANQAIEDGHEVNMFFASNGVKLLHSKYIEQTNSSGMFPEGMIPNLMESITNGARVIYCSTGSQAANGVSKENADEHLLEGYGHWMTWSGPPGVIALSAESDVQLVY
;
A
#
# COMPACT_ATOMS: atom_id res chain seq x y z
N MET A 1 -19.31 16.01 0.72
CA MET A 1 -19.34 14.55 0.64
C MET A 1 -18.11 14.04 -0.08
N GLY A 2 -17.59 12.93 0.39
CA GLY A 2 -16.38 12.37 -0.17
C GLY A 2 -16.57 11.65 -1.50
N LYS A 3 -15.50 11.54 -2.23
CA LYS A 3 -15.42 10.71 -3.44
C LYS A 3 -14.77 9.38 -3.11
N LYS A 4 -14.86 8.43 -4.04
CA LYS A 4 -14.19 7.14 -3.93
C LYS A 4 -12.89 7.19 -4.72
N PHE A 5 -11.77 7.16 -4.01
CA PHE A 5 -10.43 7.13 -4.61
C PHE A 5 -9.93 5.70 -4.67
N PHE A 6 -9.37 5.32 -5.80
CA PHE A 6 -8.63 4.08 -5.93
C PHE A 6 -7.17 4.40 -6.23
N VAL A 7 -6.30 4.01 -5.31
CA VAL A 7 -4.86 4.30 -5.41
C VAL A 7 -4.10 2.99 -5.59
N LYS A 8 -3.41 2.86 -6.72
CA LYS A 8 -2.56 1.70 -7.01
C LYS A 8 -1.09 2.06 -6.84
N ILE A 9 -0.36 1.26 -6.11
CA ILE A 9 1.09 1.38 -5.95
C ILE A 9 1.72 0.18 -6.65
N VAL A 10 2.37 0.42 -7.78
CA VAL A 10 2.96 -0.64 -8.62
C VAL A 10 4.45 -0.46 -8.86
N THR A 11 5.00 0.71 -8.59
CA THR A 11 6.42 1.00 -8.77
C THR A 11 7.25 0.24 -7.74
N ASP A 12 8.38 -0.29 -8.20
CA ASP A 12 9.38 -0.88 -7.30
C ASP A 12 10.01 0.23 -6.46
N PRO A 13 9.84 0.21 -5.12
CA PRO A 13 10.43 1.24 -4.28
C PRO A 13 11.97 1.22 -4.27
N ASP A 14 12.60 0.12 -4.65
CA ASP A 14 14.06 0.09 -4.83
C ASP A 14 14.50 0.86 -6.09
N VAL A 15 13.61 1.04 -7.05
CA VAL A 15 13.87 1.80 -8.28
C VAL A 15 13.50 3.27 -8.09
N ASP A 16 12.35 3.54 -7.49
CA ASP A 16 11.88 4.92 -7.27
C ASP A 16 11.03 5.01 -6.00
N LEU A 17 11.71 5.09 -4.88
CA LEU A 17 11.05 5.20 -3.57
C LEU A 17 10.25 6.49 -3.44
N ARG A 18 10.76 7.60 -3.98
CA ARG A 18 10.08 8.89 -3.88
C ARG A 18 8.73 8.88 -4.56
N LYS A 19 8.62 8.22 -5.72
CA LYS A 19 7.35 8.08 -6.42
C LYS A 19 6.34 7.31 -5.58
N CYS A 20 6.77 6.23 -4.94
CA CYS A 20 5.92 5.47 -4.02
C CYS A 20 5.45 6.33 -2.86
N ILE A 21 6.35 7.13 -2.27
CA ILE A 21 6.01 8.01 -1.15
C ILE A 21 5.00 9.07 -1.57
N VAL A 22 5.11 9.62 -2.77
CA VAL A 22 4.09 10.54 -3.30
C VAL A 22 2.73 9.86 -3.34
N GLY A 23 2.67 8.62 -3.83
CA GLY A 23 1.43 7.87 -3.88
C GLY A 23 0.82 7.61 -2.50
N LEU A 24 1.65 7.21 -1.54
CA LEU A 24 1.20 7.00 -0.16
C LEU A 24 0.75 8.32 0.48
N ALA A 25 1.47 9.41 0.26
CA ALA A 25 1.11 10.72 0.79
C ALA A 25 -0.23 11.22 0.21
N CYS A 26 -0.45 11.02 -1.09
CA CYS A 26 -1.72 11.38 -1.73
C CYS A 26 -2.88 10.54 -1.18
N ALA A 27 -2.66 9.25 -0.98
CA ALA A 27 -3.68 8.38 -0.37
C ALA A 27 -4.03 8.87 1.05
N ASN A 28 -3.02 9.19 1.85
CA ASN A 28 -3.23 9.71 3.20
C ASN A 28 -3.96 11.06 3.19
N GLN A 29 -3.61 11.96 2.27
CA GLN A 29 -4.28 13.25 2.14
C GLN A 29 -5.76 13.07 1.78
N ALA A 30 -6.06 12.14 0.88
CA ALA A 30 -7.44 11.83 0.53
C ALA A 30 -8.25 11.31 1.73
N ILE A 31 -7.62 10.48 2.57
CA ILE A 31 -8.22 10.01 3.82
C ILE A 31 -8.52 11.20 4.74
N GLU A 32 -7.54 12.08 4.95
CA GLU A 32 -7.70 13.25 5.82
C GLU A 32 -8.79 14.20 5.31
N ASP A 33 -8.95 14.30 4.01
CA ASP A 33 -9.97 15.16 3.38
C ASP A 33 -11.38 14.55 3.42
N GLY A 34 -11.52 13.36 3.99
CA GLY A 34 -12.83 12.70 4.16
C GLY A 34 -13.28 11.86 2.97
N HIS A 35 -12.39 11.55 2.04
CA HIS A 35 -12.71 10.65 0.92
C HIS A 35 -12.61 9.20 1.35
N GLU A 36 -13.36 8.33 0.66
CA GLU A 36 -13.17 6.89 0.78
C GLU A 36 -11.94 6.51 -0.05
N VAL A 37 -10.99 5.83 0.56
CA VAL A 37 -9.75 5.42 -0.10
C VAL A 37 -9.64 3.91 -0.13
N ASN A 38 -9.46 3.36 -1.33
CA ASN A 38 -9.20 1.95 -1.55
C ASN A 38 -7.83 1.82 -2.20
N MET A 39 -7.02 0.90 -1.72
CA MET A 39 -5.65 0.75 -2.19
C MET A 39 -5.40 -0.63 -2.76
N PHE A 40 -4.50 -0.69 -3.73
CA PHE A 40 -4.00 -1.93 -4.29
C PHE A 40 -2.49 -1.85 -4.45
N PHE A 41 -1.79 -2.77 -3.81
CA PHE A 41 -0.35 -2.94 -3.97
C PHE A 41 -0.09 -4.10 -4.91
N ALA A 42 0.63 -3.86 -5.99
CA ALA A 42 0.92 -4.85 -7.00
C ALA A 42 2.34 -4.71 -7.54
N SER A 43 2.79 -5.69 -8.34
CA SER A 43 4.16 -5.73 -8.83
C SER A 43 5.13 -5.58 -7.65
N ASN A 44 6.25 -4.94 -7.83
CA ASN A 44 7.21 -4.73 -6.75
C ASN A 44 6.80 -3.66 -5.74
N GLY A 45 5.70 -2.95 -5.96
CA GLY A 45 5.10 -2.08 -4.96
C GLY A 45 4.67 -2.81 -3.69
N VAL A 46 4.45 -4.13 -3.78
CA VAL A 46 4.12 -4.95 -2.59
C VAL A 46 5.21 -4.95 -1.53
N LYS A 47 6.44 -4.59 -1.86
CA LYS A 47 7.54 -4.46 -0.89
C LYS A 47 7.24 -3.46 0.21
N LEU A 48 6.39 -2.46 -0.06
CA LEU A 48 5.98 -1.48 0.95
C LEU A 48 5.14 -2.08 2.07
N LEU A 49 4.65 -3.30 1.90
CA LEU A 49 3.94 -4.04 2.95
C LEU A 49 4.87 -4.96 3.75
N HIS A 50 6.15 -5.02 3.41
CA HIS A 50 7.12 -5.85 4.12
C HIS A 50 7.70 -5.07 5.31
N SER A 51 7.59 -5.62 6.51
CA SER A 51 8.06 -4.96 7.74
C SER A 51 9.55 -4.62 7.68
N LYS A 52 10.35 -5.55 7.18
CA LYS A 52 11.80 -5.37 7.09
C LYS A 52 12.16 -4.24 6.12
N TYR A 53 11.45 -4.13 5.02
CA TYR A 53 11.67 -3.06 4.04
C TYR A 53 11.37 -1.69 4.65
N ILE A 54 10.25 -1.57 5.36
CA ILE A 54 9.86 -0.33 6.03
C ILE A 54 10.89 0.06 7.10
N GLU A 55 11.38 -0.90 7.89
CA GLU A 55 12.44 -0.65 8.87
C GLU A 55 13.73 -0.14 8.20
N GLN A 56 14.13 -0.75 7.11
CA GLN A 56 15.33 -0.35 6.36
C GLN A 56 15.21 1.05 5.81
N THR A 57 14.08 1.40 5.20
CA THR A 57 13.85 2.73 4.65
C THR A 57 13.79 3.79 5.74
N ASN A 58 13.17 3.46 6.88
CA ASN A 58 13.11 4.35 8.03
C ASN A 58 14.50 4.67 8.59
N SER A 59 15.41 3.70 8.55
CA SER A 59 16.77 3.85 9.07
C SER A 59 17.76 4.38 8.04
N SER A 60 17.35 4.56 6.78
CA SER A 60 18.24 4.90 5.67
C SER A 60 18.74 6.35 5.68
N GLY A 61 18.05 7.24 6.37
CA GLY A 61 18.34 8.67 6.37
C GLY A 61 17.83 9.42 5.14
N MET A 62 17.18 8.74 4.20
CA MET A 62 16.60 9.38 3.00
C MET A 62 15.39 10.25 3.32
N PHE A 63 14.66 9.90 4.37
CA PHE A 63 13.49 10.62 4.85
C PHE A 63 13.59 10.81 6.37
N PRO A 64 12.87 11.78 6.94
CA PRO A 64 12.85 11.96 8.40
C PRO A 64 12.44 10.66 9.10
N GLU A 65 13.09 10.36 10.20
CA GLU A 65 12.78 9.15 11.00
C GLU A 65 11.32 9.16 11.41
N GLY A 66 10.66 8.02 11.26
CA GLY A 66 9.26 7.84 11.59
C GLY A 66 8.28 8.25 10.49
N MET A 67 8.71 8.98 9.47
CA MET A 67 7.79 9.46 8.42
C MET A 67 7.10 8.31 7.69
N ILE A 68 7.87 7.36 7.18
CA ILE A 68 7.30 6.24 6.41
C ILE A 68 6.45 5.32 7.27
N PRO A 69 6.91 4.86 8.44
CA PRO A 69 6.06 4.08 9.34
C PRO A 69 4.77 4.79 9.74
N ASN A 70 4.84 6.08 10.04
CA ASN A 70 3.64 6.85 10.42
C ASN A 70 2.66 6.98 9.26
N LEU A 71 3.18 7.17 8.05
CA LEU A 71 2.36 7.24 6.84
C LEU A 71 1.63 5.91 6.59
N MET A 72 2.34 4.79 6.72
CA MET A 72 1.74 3.46 6.58
C MET A 72 0.70 3.20 7.67
N GLU A 73 0.95 3.62 8.91
CA GLU A 73 -0.01 3.49 9.99
C GLU A 73 -1.29 4.28 9.71
N SER A 74 -1.18 5.52 9.26
CA SER A 74 -2.34 6.33 8.88
C SER A 74 -3.16 5.67 7.77
N ILE A 75 -2.49 5.11 6.77
CA ILE A 75 -3.14 4.44 5.65
C ILE A 75 -3.85 3.15 6.11
N THR A 76 -3.17 2.32 6.90
CA THR A 76 -3.76 1.05 7.36
C THR A 76 -4.94 1.27 8.29
N ASN A 77 -4.98 2.39 9.00
CA ASN A 77 -6.10 2.76 9.86
C ASN A 77 -7.23 3.46 9.12
N GLY A 78 -6.92 4.18 8.03
CA GLY A 78 -7.88 5.07 7.39
C GLY A 78 -8.44 4.60 6.06
N ALA A 79 -7.76 3.72 5.33
CA ALA A 79 -8.27 3.19 4.07
C ALA A 79 -9.42 2.22 4.31
N ARG A 80 -10.41 2.23 3.42
CA ARG A 80 -11.54 1.30 3.52
C ARG A 80 -11.08 -0.13 3.26
N VAL A 81 -10.31 -0.34 2.19
CA VAL A 81 -9.69 -1.63 1.88
C VAL A 81 -8.27 -1.43 1.39
N ILE A 82 -7.42 -2.40 1.69
CA ILE A 82 -6.06 -2.49 1.17
C ILE A 82 -5.92 -3.88 0.57
N TYR A 83 -5.85 -3.95 -0.75
CA TYR A 83 -5.67 -5.19 -1.47
C TYR A 83 -4.20 -5.37 -1.83
N CYS A 84 -3.74 -6.60 -1.75
CA CYS A 84 -2.38 -6.98 -2.09
C CYS A 84 -2.40 -8.07 -3.16
N SER A 85 -1.64 -7.89 -4.22
CA SER A 85 -1.50 -8.90 -5.26
C SER A 85 -0.82 -10.15 -4.73
N THR A 86 -1.55 -11.26 -4.69
CA THR A 86 -1.04 -12.57 -4.25
C THR A 86 0.14 -13.01 -5.12
N GLY A 87 0.01 -12.88 -6.44
CA GLY A 87 1.06 -13.26 -7.38
C GLY A 87 2.32 -12.41 -7.25
N SER A 88 2.15 -11.11 -7.02
CA SER A 88 3.29 -10.20 -6.84
C SER A 88 4.03 -10.48 -5.54
N GLN A 89 3.31 -10.79 -4.46
CA GLN A 89 3.96 -11.18 -3.20
C GLN A 89 4.71 -12.50 -3.37
N ALA A 90 4.13 -13.47 -4.06
CA ALA A 90 4.80 -14.74 -4.33
C ALA A 90 6.11 -14.53 -5.09
N ALA A 91 6.12 -13.64 -6.08
CA ALA A 91 7.33 -13.28 -6.81
C ALA A 91 8.40 -12.61 -5.92
N ASN A 92 7.98 -12.04 -4.79
CA ASN A 92 8.87 -11.43 -3.79
C ASN A 92 9.09 -12.34 -2.57
N GLY A 93 8.79 -13.62 -2.71
CA GLY A 93 9.07 -14.63 -1.68
C GLY A 93 8.06 -14.68 -0.54
N VAL A 94 6.91 -14.04 -0.67
CA VAL A 94 5.90 -13.99 0.39
C VAL A 94 4.62 -14.67 -0.06
N SER A 95 4.16 -15.63 0.75
CA SER A 95 2.91 -16.36 0.55
C SER A 95 2.08 -16.32 1.84
N LYS A 96 0.88 -16.88 1.77
CA LYS A 96 0.02 -16.95 2.97
C LYS A 96 0.67 -17.76 4.09
N GLU A 97 1.52 -18.74 3.75
CA GLU A 97 2.18 -19.61 4.73
C GLU A 97 3.28 -18.89 5.51
N ASN A 98 3.98 -17.91 4.91
CA ASN A 98 5.07 -17.20 5.58
C ASN A 98 4.78 -15.71 5.79
N ALA A 99 3.56 -15.28 5.54
CA ALA A 99 3.19 -13.86 5.62
C ALA A 99 3.46 -13.26 7.01
N ASP A 100 3.24 -14.01 8.08
CA ASP A 100 3.47 -13.53 9.45
C ASP A 100 4.92 -13.14 9.71
N GLU A 101 5.86 -13.74 8.98
CA GLU A 101 7.30 -13.45 9.12
C GLU A 101 7.74 -12.22 8.35
N HIS A 102 6.95 -11.77 7.37
CA HIS A 102 7.37 -10.76 6.39
C HIS A 102 6.52 -9.51 6.35
N LEU A 103 5.22 -9.63 6.52
CA LEU A 103 4.30 -8.51 6.34
C LEU A 103 4.20 -7.64 7.60
N LEU A 104 3.76 -6.41 7.40
CA LEU A 104 3.54 -5.46 8.49
C LEU A 104 2.59 -6.04 9.53
N GLU A 105 2.86 -5.75 10.79
CA GLU A 105 2.07 -6.25 11.91
C GLU A 105 0.59 -5.88 11.74
N GLY A 106 -0.28 -6.83 12.06
CA GLY A 106 -1.72 -6.63 11.97
C GLY A 106 -2.30 -6.75 10.58
N TYR A 107 -1.51 -7.14 9.57
CA TYR A 107 -1.95 -7.22 8.18
C TYR A 107 -3.25 -8.04 8.02
N GLY A 108 -3.46 -9.06 8.81
CA GLY A 108 -4.67 -9.87 8.75
C GLY A 108 -5.95 -9.11 9.06
N HIS A 109 -5.86 -7.93 9.71
CA HIS A 109 -7.01 -7.09 10.02
C HIS A 109 -7.31 -6.06 8.94
N TRP A 110 -6.31 -5.64 8.15
CA TRP A 110 -6.48 -4.53 7.21
C TRP A 110 -6.12 -4.87 5.77
N MET A 111 -5.50 -6.03 5.49
CA MET A 111 -5.07 -6.42 4.14
C MET A 111 -5.88 -7.59 3.63
N THR A 112 -6.21 -7.57 2.34
CA THR A 112 -6.87 -8.70 1.65
C THR A 112 -6.00 -9.15 0.50
N TRP A 113 -5.74 -10.44 0.43
CA TRP A 113 -5.09 -11.06 -0.73
C TRP A 113 -6.02 -10.96 -1.93
N SER A 114 -5.50 -10.47 -3.05
CA SER A 114 -6.31 -10.23 -4.23
C SER A 114 -5.50 -10.39 -5.53
N GLY A 115 -6.06 -9.97 -6.62
CA GLY A 115 -5.46 -10.04 -7.96
C GLY A 115 -6.30 -9.23 -8.94
N PRO A 116 -6.22 -9.54 -10.25
CA PRO A 116 -6.94 -8.79 -11.28
C PRO A 116 -8.43 -8.55 -11.02
N PRO A 117 -9.19 -9.53 -10.48
CA PRO A 117 -10.60 -9.28 -10.17
C PRO A 117 -10.81 -8.13 -9.19
N GLY A 118 -9.94 -8.01 -8.18
CA GLY A 118 -10.00 -6.93 -7.21
C GLY A 118 -9.66 -5.58 -7.83
N VAL A 119 -8.66 -5.52 -8.70
CA VAL A 119 -8.31 -4.29 -9.43
C VAL A 119 -9.49 -3.80 -10.25
N ILE A 120 -10.13 -4.68 -10.99
CA ILE A 120 -11.26 -4.32 -11.85
C ILE A 120 -12.45 -3.87 -11.02
N ALA A 121 -12.77 -4.57 -9.93
CA ALA A 121 -13.88 -4.22 -9.06
C ALA A 121 -13.69 -2.83 -8.42
N LEU A 122 -12.50 -2.57 -7.88
CA LEU A 122 -12.20 -1.26 -7.26
C LEU A 122 -12.15 -0.14 -8.30
N SER A 123 -11.62 -0.42 -9.50
CA SER A 123 -11.61 0.56 -10.59
C SER A 123 -13.02 0.93 -11.03
N ALA A 124 -13.89 -0.06 -11.17
CA ALA A 124 -15.25 0.15 -11.65
C ALA A 124 -16.10 1.01 -10.70
N GLU A 125 -15.86 0.92 -9.40
CA GLU A 125 -16.62 1.70 -8.41
C GLU A 125 -16.00 3.05 -8.07
N SER A 126 -14.78 3.32 -8.53
CA SER A 126 -14.06 4.54 -8.15
C SER A 126 -14.51 5.77 -8.95
N ASP A 127 -14.45 6.93 -8.29
CA ASP A 127 -14.64 8.24 -8.94
C ASP A 127 -13.31 8.78 -9.46
N VAL A 128 -12.21 8.49 -8.74
CA VAL A 128 -10.87 8.97 -9.05
C VAL A 128 -9.89 7.81 -8.94
N GLN A 129 -9.00 7.68 -9.91
CA GLN A 129 -7.92 6.68 -9.88
C GLN A 129 -6.56 7.36 -9.93
N LEU A 130 -5.68 6.95 -9.02
CA LEU A 130 -4.29 7.40 -8.96
C LEU A 130 -3.39 6.18 -9.04
N VAL A 131 -2.36 6.25 -9.88
CA VAL A 131 -1.42 5.14 -10.10
C VAL A 131 0.01 5.63 -9.92
N TYR A 132 0.73 4.94 -9.06
CA TYR A 132 2.13 5.26 -8.78
C TYR A 132 3.04 4.06 -8.86
#